data_80b391c655895113b01f7d3918e4bccf
#
_entry.id   80b391c655895113b01f7d3918e4bccf
#
_cell.length_a   1.000
_cell.length_b   1.000
_cell.length_c   1.000
_cell.angle_alpha   90.00
_cell.angle_beta   90.00
_cell.angle_gamma   90.00
#
_symmetry.space_group_name_H-M   'P 1'
#
loop_
_entity.id
_entity.type
_entity.pdbx_description
1 polymer ?
#
loop_
_entity_poly.entity_id
_entity_poly.type
_entity_poly.pdbx_seq_one_letter_code
_entity_poly.pdbx_strand_id
1 'polypeptide(L)'
;MANLVTKVYVPRDSTALSLGANRTAKAIADEAAKRGIQIELIRNGSRGLFWLEPFVEVATAQGRVAYAPVQPSDVVSLFDADFLSGGAHALNLGLTEELTWLKKQQRLTFARVGIIDPVSLDDYIAHDGYKGLQNALKMSGADIVKTVTDSGLRGRGGAAFPTGIKWNTVLGCQSEQICGV
;
A
#
# COMPACT_ATOMS: atom_id res chain seq x y z
N MET A 1 24.94 16.25 -8.91
CA MET A 1 24.11 15.03 -8.78
C MET A 1 23.09 15.32 -7.70
N ALA A 2 21.80 15.25 -8.02
CA ALA A 2 20.78 15.41 -6.98
C ALA A 2 20.98 14.30 -5.96
N ASN A 3 21.12 14.68 -4.68
CA ASN A 3 21.16 13.73 -3.58
C ASN A 3 19.81 13.01 -3.54
N LEU A 4 19.72 11.80 -4.10
CA LEU A 4 18.48 11.02 -4.08
C LEU A 4 18.23 10.63 -2.62
N VAL A 5 17.20 11.23 -2.02
CA VAL A 5 16.79 10.90 -0.66
C VAL A 5 16.21 9.48 -0.68
N THR A 6 16.77 8.59 0.13
CA THR A 6 16.31 7.19 0.18
C THR A 6 14.96 7.09 0.87
N LYS A 7 14.01 6.42 0.21
CA LYS A 7 12.68 6.14 0.76
C LYS A 7 12.69 4.90 1.64
N VAL A 8 12.22 5.07 2.87
CA VAL A 8 12.06 3.98 3.84
C VAL A 8 10.59 3.86 4.18
N TYR A 9 10.04 2.67 4.07
CA TYR A 9 8.63 2.39 4.30
C TYR A 9 8.45 1.62 5.60
N VAL A 10 7.58 2.10 6.46
CA VAL A 10 7.23 1.45 7.73
C VAL A 10 5.71 1.45 7.89
N PRO A 11 5.05 0.29 7.96
CA PRO A 11 3.59 0.20 8.00
C PRO A 11 2.95 0.96 9.16
N ARG A 12 1.71 1.45 8.93
CA ARG A 12 0.93 2.19 9.93
C ARG A 12 -0.46 1.61 10.19
N ASP A 13 -0.75 0.43 9.69
CA ASP A 13 -2.01 -0.24 10.03
C ASP A 13 -2.03 -0.74 11.48
N SER A 14 -3.22 -1.13 11.96
CA SER A 14 -3.42 -1.48 13.38
C SER A 14 -2.55 -2.65 13.84
N THR A 15 -2.28 -3.63 12.98
CA THR A 15 -1.41 -4.78 13.33
C THR A 15 0.04 -4.32 13.49
N ALA A 16 0.57 -3.59 12.51
CA ALA A 16 1.93 -3.07 12.58
C ALA A 16 2.12 -2.14 13.79
N LEU A 17 1.13 -1.27 14.07
CA LEU A 17 1.16 -0.38 15.23
C LEU A 17 1.17 -1.15 16.54
N SER A 18 0.37 -2.20 16.68
CA SER A 18 0.32 -3.04 17.89
C SER A 18 1.65 -3.75 18.15
N LEU A 19 2.39 -4.09 17.10
CA LEU A 19 3.71 -4.73 17.15
C LEU A 19 4.87 -3.74 17.23
N GLY A 20 4.60 -2.43 17.30
CA GLY A 20 5.59 -1.42 17.60
C GLY A 20 6.11 -0.61 16.41
N ALA A 21 5.46 -0.64 15.25
CA ALA A 21 5.91 0.05 14.04
C ALA A 21 6.16 1.57 14.24
N ASN A 22 5.42 2.24 15.15
CA ASN A 22 5.69 3.64 15.49
C ASN A 22 7.04 3.82 16.19
N ARG A 23 7.41 2.91 17.10
CA ARG A 23 8.70 2.95 17.79
C ARG A 23 9.85 2.67 16.83
N THR A 24 9.66 1.69 15.95
CA THR A 24 10.64 1.37 14.90
C THR A 24 10.81 2.55 13.93
N ALA A 25 9.71 3.15 13.45
CA ALA A 25 9.76 4.31 12.57
C ALA A 25 10.50 5.50 13.21
N LYS A 26 10.20 5.76 14.50
CA LYS A 26 10.90 6.81 15.26
C LYS A 26 12.39 6.50 15.41
N ALA A 27 12.75 5.28 15.76
CA ALA A 27 14.15 4.88 15.92
C ALA A 27 14.94 5.04 14.61
N ILE A 28 14.34 4.68 13.46
CA ILE A 28 14.94 4.87 12.14
C ILE A 28 15.17 6.37 11.86
N ALA A 29 14.16 7.21 12.12
CA ALA A 29 14.28 8.65 11.91
C ALA A 29 15.36 9.28 12.82
N ASP A 30 15.37 8.92 14.11
CA ASP A 30 16.34 9.41 15.09
C ASP A 30 17.78 9.00 14.70
N GLU A 31 17.99 7.74 14.31
CA GLU A 31 19.32 7.25 13.93
C GLU A 31 19.80 7.86 12.60
N ALA A 32 18.90 8.06 11.62
CA ALA A 32 19.23 8.78 10.39
C ALA A 32 19.67 10.22 10.69
N ALA A 33 18.91 10.94 11.53
CA ALA A 33 19.26 12.29 11.95
C ALA A 33 20.61 12.35 12.69
N LYS A 34 20.87 11.42 13.61
CA LYS A 34 22.12 11.31 14.35
C LYS A 34 23.33 11.10 13.42
N ARG A 35 23.15 10.36 12.33
CA ARG A 35 24.19 10.10 11.31
C ARG A 35 24.27 11.20 10.23
N GLY A 36 23.39 12.20 10.27
CA GLY A 36 23.31 13.24 9.24
C GLY A 36 22.82 12.73 7.89
N ILE A 37 22.09 11.62 7.87
CA ILE A 37 21.55 10.99 6.66
C ILE A 37 20.12 11.47 6.44
N GLN A 38 19.82 11.96 5.24
CA GLN A 38 18.45 12.32 4.87
C GLN A 38 17.71 11.11 4.31
N ILE A 39 16.55 10.82 4.88
CA ILE A 39 15.62 9.79 4.41
C ILE A 39 14.22 10.37 4.25
N GLU A 40 13.44 9.78 3.34
CA GLU A 40 12.00 10.00 3.26
C GLU A 40 11.28 8.82 3.92
N LEU A 41 10.75 9.04 5.12
CA LEU A 41 10.02 8.01 5.86
C LEU A 41 8.56 8.00 5.44
N ILE A 42 8.14 6.94 4.75
CA ILE A 42 6.78 6.75 4.24
C ILE A 42 6.04 5.75 5.14
N ARG A 43 4.85 6.12 5.58
CA ARG A 43 4.01 5.28 6.43
C ARG A 43 2.96 4.56 5.58
N ASN A 44 3.39 3.50 4.90
CA ASN A 44 2.54 2.69 4.01
C ASN A 44 1.57 1.77 4.78
N GLY A 45 0.73 1.05 4.05
CA GLY A 45 -0.07 -0.05 4.59
C GLY A 45 0.73 -1.35 4.75
N SER A 46 0.18 -2.32 5.49
CA SER A 46 0.79 -3.65 5.61
C SER A 46 0.75 -4.42 4.30
N ARG A 47 1.77 -5.23 4.07
CA ARG A 47 1.79 -6.24 2.99
C ARG A 47 0.92 -7.46 3.30
N GLY A 48 0.36 -7.55 4.52
CA GLY A 48 -0.42 -8.69 4.99
C GLY A 48 0.41 -9.84 5.56
N LEU A 49 1.71 -9.67 5.71
CA LEU A 49 2.63 -10.64 6.32
C LEU A 49 2.76 -10.32 7.81
N PHE A 50 1.67 -10.47 8.57
CA PHE A 50 1.55 -9.99 9.95
C PHE A 50 2.59 -10.57 10.92
N TRP A 51 3.07 -11.79 10.67
CA TRP A 51 4.13 -12.42 11.46
C TRP A 51 5.52 -11.80 11.23
N LEU A 52 5.67 -10.95 10.23
CA LEU A 52 6.90 -10.21 9.91
C LEU A 52 6.81 -8.72 10.29
N GLU A 53 5.74 -8.29 10.96
CA GLU A 53 5.63 -6.88 11.39
C GLU A 53 6.48 -6.60 12.65
N PRO A 54 7.09 -5.41 12.75
CA PRO A 54 7.14 -4.32 11.76
C PRO A 54 7.97 -4.68 10.53
N PHE A 55 7.34 -4.59 9.36
CA PHE A 55 7.92 -4.92 8.06
C PHE A 55 8.48 -3.67 7.39
N VAL A 56 9.77 -3.47 7.47
CA VAL A 56 10.46 -2.28 6.92
C VAL A 56 10.92 -2.56 5.50
N GLU A 57 10.66 -1.65 4.58
CA GLU A 57 11.14 -1.73 3.20
C GLU A 57 12.00 -0.51 2.86
N VAL A 58 13.02 -0.71 2.04
CA VAL A 58 13.89 0.36 1.54
C VAL A 58 13.85 0.36 0.01
N ALA A 59 13.66 1.53 -0.59
CA ALA A 59 13.71 1.67 -2.04
C ALA A 59 15.16 1.61 -2.52
N THR A 60 15.45 0.67 -3.41
CA THR A 60 16.74 0.54 -4.10
C THR A 60 16.56 0.60 -5.61
N ALA A 61 17.63 0.64 -6.36
CA ALA A 61 17.60 0.62 -7.83
C ALA A 61 16.96 -0.67 -8.40
N GLN A 62 17.00 -1.77 -7.66
CA GLN A 62 16.43 -3.05 -8.07
C GLN A 62 14.98 -3.25 -7.62
N GLY A 63 14.45 -2.38 -6.76
CA GLY A 63 13.14 -2.49 -6.14
C GLY A 63 13.20 -2.27 -4.64
N ARG A 64 12.11 -2.57 -3.94
CA ARG A 64 12.12 -2.49 -2.47
C ARG A 64 12.76 -3.73 -1.87
N VAL A 65 13.70 -3.54 -0.96
CA VAL A 65 14.31 -4.60 -0.14
C VAL A 65 13.63 -4.60 1.22
N ALA A 66 13.20 -5.77 1.67
CA ALA A 66 12.49 -5.96 2.93
C ALA A 66 13.44 -6.38 4.06
N TYR A 67 13.19 -5.81 5.23
CA TYR A 67 13.81 -6.19 6.51
C TYR A 67 12.70 -6.44 7.52
N ALA A 68 12.68 -7.62 8.16
CA ALA A 68 11.61 -7.97 9.09
C ALA A 68 11.92 -9.17 9.99
N PRO A 69 11.30 -9.25 11.20
CA PRO A 69 10.63 -8.13 11.87
C PRO A 69 11.63 -7.15 12.49
N VAL A 70 11.47 -5.86 12.28
CA VAL A 70 12.44 -4.86 12.77
C VAL A 70 11.98 -4.26 14.09
N GLN A 71 12.77 -4.43 15.15
CA GLN A 71 12.58 -3.78 16.43
C GLN A 71 13.46 -2.52 16.55
N PRO A 72 13.14 -1.57 17.45
CA PRO A 72 13.99 -0.40 17.66
C PRO A 72 15.45 -0.72 18.00
N SER A 73 15.70 -1.85 18.66
CA SER A 73 17.06 -2.34 19.00
C SER A 73 17.89 -2.73 17.78
N ASP A 74 17.26 -3.07 16.68
CA ASP A 74 17.95 -3.55 15.48
C ASP A 74 18.43 -2.39 14.58
N VAL A 75 17.89 -1.18 14.82
CA VAL A 75 18.06 -0.05 13.90
C VAL A 75 19.52 0.35 13.74
N VAL A 76 20.30 0.40 14.82
CA VAL A 76 21.72 0.77 14.75
C VAL A 76 22.48 -0.22 13.85
N SER A 77 22.31 -1.53 14.07
CA SER A 77 22.97 -2.56 13.29
C SER A 77 22.53 -2.59 11.81
N LEU A 78 21.26 -2.23 11.54
CA LEU A 78 20.77 -2.07 10.17
C LEU A 78 21.50 -0.94 9.44
N PHE A 79 21.67 0.22 10.09
CA PHE A 79 22.43 1.33 9.53
C PHE A 79 23.91 0.97 9.34
N ASP A 80 24.53 0.25 10.30
CA ASP A 80 25.92 -0.22 10.18
C ASP A 80 26.10 -1.21 9.03
N ALA A 81 25.04 -1.96 8.69
CA ALA A 81 24.99 -2.88 7.56
C ALA A 81 24.57 -2.22 6.23
N ASP A 82 24.53 -0.89 6.15
CA ASP A 82 24.13 -0.14 4.95
C ASP A 82 22.73 -0.56 4.40
N PHE A 83 21.75 -0.75 5.30
CA PHE A 83 20.41 -1.20 4.90
C PHE A 83 19.73 -0.23 3.92
N LEU A 84 20.08 1.06 3.95
CA LEU A 84 19.53 2.05 3.02
C LEU A 84 19.89 1.78 1.55
N SER A 85 20.93 1.01 1.31
CA SER A 85 21.31 0.53 -0.02
C SER A 85 20.93 -0.95 -0.27
N GLY A 86 20.18 -1.55 0.64
CA GLY A 86 19.82 -2.97 0.56
C GLY A 86 20.88 -3.92 1.15
N GLY A 87 21.74 -3.43 2.04
CA GLY A 87 22.86 -4.15 2.62
C GLY A 87 22.49 -5.46 3.34
N ALA A 88 23.43 -6.37 3.46
CA ALA A 88 23.22 -7.68 4.07
C ALA A 88 23.07 -7.56 5.60
N HIS A 89 22.00 -8.12 6.14
CA HIS A 89 21.72 -8.18 7.57
C HIS A 89 20.91 -9.45 7.88
N ALA A 90 20.90 -9.92 9.12
CA ALA A 90 20.14 -11.09 9.52
C ALA A 90 18.61 -10.94 9.27
N LEU A 91 18.10 -9.71 9.28
CA LEU A 91 16.69 -9.38 9.00
C LEU A 91 16.42 -9.12 7.51
N ASN A 92 17.43 -9.13 6.64
CA ASN A 92 17.24 -8.89 5.21
C ASN A 92 16.56 -10.10 4.56
N LEU A 93 15.38 -9.87 3.99
CA LEU A 93 14.56 -10.88 3.31
C LEU A 93 14.69 -10.82 1.77
N GLY A 94 15.51 -9.90 1.26
CA GLY A 94 15.65 -9.67 -0.18
C GLY A 94 14.58 -8.76 -0.77
N LEU A 95 14.41 -8.83 -2.09
CA LEU A 95 13.41 -8.02 -2.79
C LEU A 95 12.00 -8.39 -2.35
N THR A 96 11.24 -7.39 -1.91
CA THR A 96 9.88 -7.57 -1.37
C THR A 96 8.97 -8.33 -2.32
N GLU A 97 8.97 -7.96 -3.60
CA GLU A 97 8.08 -8.57 -4.60
C GLU A 97 8.49 -10.01 -4.95
N GLU A 98 9.73 -10.42 -4.63
CA GLU A 98 10.23 -11.79 -4.83
C GLU A 98 9.95 -12.71 -3.64
N LEU A 99 9.47 -12.18 -2.51
CA LEU A 99 9.08 -13.02 -1.37
C LEU A 99 8.00 -14.01 -1.80
N THR A 100 8.18 -15.28 -1.43
CA THR A 100 7.35 -16.41 -1.89
C THR A 100 5.84 -16.17 -1.72
N TRP A 101 5.43 -15.52 -0.62
CA TRP A 101 4.03 -15.21 -0.34
C TRP A 101 3.47 -14.08 -1.19
N LEU A 102 4.29 -13.09 -1.55
CA LEU A 102 3.88 -11.94 -2.36
C LEU A 102 3.95 -12.27 -3.84
N LYS A 103 5.00 -12.93 -4.29
CA LYS A 103 5.22 -13.32 -5.70
C LYS A 103 4.10 -14.18 -6.27
N LYS A 104 3.43 -14.99 -5.45
CA LYS A 104 2.32 -15.86 -5.86
C LYS A 104 0.98 -15.14 -5.96
N GLN A 105 0.87 -13.89 -5.52
CA GLN A 105 -0.38 -13.16 -5.49
C GLN A 105 -0.59 -12.36 -6.77
N GLN A 106 -1.80 -12.43 -7.32
CA GLN A 106 -2.29 -11.50 -8.33
C GLN A 106 -3.25 -10.53 -7.64
N ARG A 107 -2.82 -9.26 -7.50
CA ARG A 107 -3.58 -8.24 -6.79
C ARG A 107 -4.23 -7.30 -7.78
N LEU A 108 -5.55 -7.34 -7.91
CA LEU A 108 -6.34 -6.39 -8.67
C LEU A 108 -6.96 -5.33 -7.74
N THR A 109 -7.88 -5.75 -6.86
CA THR A 109 -8.57 -4.85 -5.92
C THR A 109 -7.60 -4.26 -4.90
N PHE A 110 -6.61 -5.05 -4.46
CA PHE A 110 -5.60 -4.67 -3.47
C PHE A 110 -4.25 -4.27 -4.08
N ALA A 111 -4.23 -3.83 -5.34
CA ALA A 111 -2.98 -3.49 -6.05
C ALA A 111 -2.13 -2.45 -5.30
N ARG A 112 -2.77 -1.52 -4.57
CA ARG A 112 -2.09 -0.45 -3.82
C ARG A 112 -1.72 -0.81 -2.38
N VAL A 113 -2.25 -1.93 -1.86
CA VAL A 113 -2.05 -2.32 -0.45
C VAL A 113 -0.58 -2.63 -0.19
N GLY A 114 -0.01 -1.98 0.82
CA GLY A 114 1.41 -2.07 1.14
C GLY A 114 2.33 -1.25 0.22
N ILE A 115 1.81 -0.68 -0.87
CA ILE A 115 2.58 0.12 -1.82
C ILE A 115 2.60 1.59 -1.39
N ILE A 116 1.40 2.18 -1.18
CA ILE A 116 1.22 3.61 -0.94
C ILE A 116 1.01 3.94 0.54
N ASP A 117 1.19 5.22 0.90
CA ASP A 117 0.64 5.76 2.14
C ASP A 117 -0.89 5.88 1.98
N PRO A 118 -1.69 5.12 2.77
CA PRO A 118 -3.14 5.08 2.61
C PRO A 118 -3.86 6.37 3.00
N VAL A 119 -3.17 7.33 3.61
CA VAL A 119 -3.74 8.65 3.96
C VAL A 119 -3.17 9.79 3.10
N SER A 120 -2.30 9.49 2.13
CA SER A 120 -1.78 10.46 1.16
C SER A 120 -2.64 10.48 -0.09
N LEU A 121 -3.31 11.61 -0.33
CA LEU A 121 -4.08 11.83 -1.55
C LEU A 121 -3.18 11.84 -2.79
N ASP A 122 -2.00 12.46 -2.70
CA ASP A 122 -1.05 12.55 -3.79
C ASP A 122 -0.53 11.17 -4.18
N ASP A 123 -0.24 10.32 -3.20
CA ASP A 123 0.21 8.94 -3.43
C ASP A 123 -0.92 8.08 -4.06
N TYR A 124 -2.17 8.29 -3.61
CA TYR A 124 -3.34 7.66 -4.23
C TYR A 124 -3.51 8.07 -5.70
N ILE A 125 -3.38 9.36 -6.01
CA ILE A 125 -3.48 9.88 -7.38
C ILE A 125 -2.34 9.37 -8.26
N ALA A 126 -1.10 9.35 -7.73
CA ALA A 126 0.08 8.84 -8.44
C ALA A 126 -0.04 7.35 -8.82
N HIS A 127 -0.88 6.61 -8.08
CA HIS A 127 -1.16 5.19 -8.31
C HIS A 127 -2.57 4.96 -8.89
N ASP A 128 -2.97 5.76 -9.88
CA ASP A 128 -4.22 5.63 -10.62
C ASP A 128 -5.49 5.88 -9.81
N GLY A 129 -5.38 6.62 -8.71
CA GLY A 129 -6.52 7.10 -7.94
C GLY A 129 -7.44 7.97 -8.79
N TYR A 130 -8.76 7.83 -8.58
CA TYR A 130 -9.82 8.55 -9.29
C TYR A 130 -9.90 8.32 -10.82
N LYS A 131 -9.07 7.49 -11.44
CA LYS A 131 -9.21 7.19 -12.88
C LYS A 131 -10.60 6.66 -13.24
N GLY A 132 -11.16 5.77 -12.40
CA GLY A 132 -12.52 5.28 -12.60
C GLY A 132 -13.56 6.39 -12.56
N LEU A 133 -13.46 7.32 -11.62
CA LEU A 133 -14.34 8.49 -11.52
C LEU A 133 -14.18 9.41 -12.75
N GLN A 134 -12.94 9.72 -13.14
CA GLN A 134 -12.66 10.55 -14.33
C GLN A 134 -13.24 9.95 -15.61
N ASN A 135 -13.24 8.63 -15.73
CA ASN A 135 -13.85 7.93 -16.86
C ASN A 135 -15.38 7.98 -16.77
N ALA A 136 -15.96 7.71 -15.59
CA ALA A 136 -17.40 7.72 -15.38
C ALA A 136 -18.02 9.10 -15.64
N LEU A 137 -17.34 10.20 -15.28
CA LEU A 137 -17.80 11.56 -15.55
C LEU A 137 -17.96 11.91 -17.06
N LYS A 138 -17.41 11.09 -17.94
CA LYS A 138 -17.51 11.23 -19.40
C LYS A 138 -18.57 10.31 -20.01
N MET A 139 -19.27 9.53 -19.20
CA MET A 139 -20.20 8.50 -19.64
C MET A 139 -21.64 8.85 -19.19
N SER A 140 -22.63 8.32 -19.91
CA SER A 140 -23.99 8.32 -19.42
C SER A 140 -24.17 7.32 -18.27
N GLY A 141 -25.19 7.53 -17.41
CA GLY A 141 -25.53 6.56 -16.36
C GLY A 141 -25.77 5.15 -16.92
N ALA A 142 -26.44 5.04 -18.07
CA ALA A 142 -26.67 3.76 -18.75
C ALA A 142 -25.38 3.09 -19.20
N ASP A 143 -24.42 3.84 -19.74
CA ASP A 143 -23.13 3.31 -20.16
C ASP A 143 -22.27 2.85 -18.97
N ILE A 144 -22.34 3.58 -17.86
CA ILE A 144 -21.67 3.17 -16.62
C ILE A 144 -22.24 1.83 -16.14
N VAL A 145 -23.58 1.70 -16.05
CA VAL A 145 -24.25 0.46 -15.63
C VAL A 145 -23.92 -0.68 -16.59
N LYS A 146 -23.91 -0.41 -17.90
CA LYS A 146 -23.52 -1.41 -18.90
C LYS A 146 -22.09 -1.87 -18.69
N THR A 147 -21.14 -0.95 -18.50
CA THR A 147 -19.71 -1.27 -18.24
C THR A 147 -19.54 -2.16 -17.01
N VAL A 148 -20.24 -1.84 -15.90
CA VAL A 148 -20.20 -2.64 -14.68
C VAL A 148 -20.82 -4.02 -14.88
N THR A 149 -21.91 -4.10 -15.68
CA THR A 149 -22.56 -5.37 -16.00
C THR A 149 -21.65 -6.27 -16.85
N ASP A 150 -21.07 -5.71 -17.91
CA ASP A 150 -20.18 -6.42 -18.83
C ASP A 150 -18.90 -6.91 -18.14
N SER A 151 -18.42 -6.18 -17.11
CA SER A 151 -17.26 -6.59 -16.31
C SER A 151 -17.48 -7.86 -15.47
N GLY A 152 -18.74 -8.27 -15.29
CA GLY A 152 -19.08 -9.40 -14.44
C GLY A 152 -18.83 -9.18 -12.94
N LEU A 153 -18.61 -7.92 -12.50
CA LEU A 153 -18.35 -7.61 -11.11
C LEU A 153 -19.47 -8.11 -10.20
N ARG A 154 -19.09 -8.78 -9.13
CA ARG A 154 -20.01 -9.35 -8.13
C ARG A 154 -19.72 -8.77 -6.75
N GLY A 155 -20.74 -8.73 -5.89
CA GLY A 155 -20.61 -8.31 -4.50
C GLY A 155 -19.60 -9.16 -3.73
N ARG A 156 -18.96 -8.54 -2.75
CA ARG A 156 -17.93 -9.16 -1.87
C ARG A 156 -18.42 -9.36 -0.44
N GLY A 157 -19.73 -9.21 -0.19
CA GLY A 157 -20.33 -9.40 1.13
C GLY A 157 -20.83 -10.83 1.42
N GLY A 158 -20.45 -11.82 0.61
CA GLY A 158 -20.79 -13.24 0.81
C GLY A 158 -21.77 -13.79 -0.23
N ALA A 159 -22.88 -13.10 -0.56
CA ALA A 159 -23.86 -13.56 -1.53
C ALA A 159 -23.37 -13.50 -3.00
N ALA A 160 -22.30 -12.79 -3.27
CA ALA A 160 -21.73 -12.60 -4.60
C ALA A 160 -22.77 -12.16 -5.65
N PHE A 161 -23.74 -11.35 -5.28
CA PHE A 161 -24.80 -10.89 -6.17
C PHE A 161 -24.21 -10.00 -7.27
N PRO A 162 -24.68 -10.10 -8.55
CA PRO A 162 -24.15 -9.30 -9.65
C PRO A 162 -24.35 -7.81 -9.42
N THR A 163 -23.28 -7.04 -9.43
CA THR A 163 -23.31 -5.60 -9.13
C THR A 163 -24.07 -4.83 -10.20
N GLY A 164 -23.94 -5.22 -11.47
CA GLY A 164 -24.64 -4.60 -12.58
C GLY A 164 -26.16 -4.64 -12.45
N ILE A 165 -26.72 -5.74 -11.91
CA ILE A 165 -28.18 -5.86 -11.66
C ILE A 165 -28.62 -4.83 -10.62
N LYS A 166 -27.89 -4.69 -9.50
CA LYS A 166 -28.19 -3.68 -8.48
C LYS A 166 -28.15 -2.27 -9.05
N TRP A 167 -27.13 -1.95 -9.82
CA TRP A 167 -26.98 -0.61 -10.39
C TRP A 167 -28.05 -0.32 -11.44
N ASN A 168 -28.43 -1.31 -12.26
CA ASN A 168 -29.53 -1.17 -13.22
C ASN A 168 -30.88 -0.91 -12.52
N THR A 169 -31.13 -1.55 -11.38
CA THR A 169 -32.34 -1.29 -10.56
C THR A 169 -32.36 0.16 -10.07
N VAL A 170 -31.23 0.66 -9.56
CA VAL A 170 -31.12 2.05 -9.10
C VAL A 170 -31.28 3.05 -10.25
N LEU A 171 -30.70 2.76 -11.42
CA LEU A 171 -30.84 3.60 -12.61
C LEU A 171 -32.30 3.75 -13.06
N GLY A 172 -33.10 2.71 -12.87
CA GLY A 172 -34.53 2.71 -13.20
C GLY A 172 -35.43 3.39 -12.14
N CYS A 173 -34.91 3.76 -10.98
CA CYS A 173 -35.68 4.41 -9.94
C CYS A 173 -35.95 5.89 -10.30
N GLN A 174 -37.22 6.31 -10.20
CA GLN A 174 -37.60 7.72 -10.30
C GLN A 174 -37.50 8.35 -8.91
N SER A 175 -36.38 8.98 -8.61
CA SER A 175 -36.16 9.72 -7.36
C SER A 175 -35.27 10.93 -7.61
N GLU A 176 -35.61 12.06 -7.02
CA GLU A 176 -34.79 13.27 -7.08
C GLU A 176 -33.52 13.14 -6.25
N GLN A 177 -33.54 12.28 -5.24
CA GLN A 177 -32.34 12.00 -4.40
C GLN A 177 -32.25 10.51 -4.08
N ILE A 178 -31.09 9.92 -4.40
CA ILE A 178 -30.79 8.54 -4.05
C ILE A 178 -29.76 8.57 -2.91
N CYS A 179 -30.17 8.16 -1.72
CA CYS A 179 -29.26 7.94 -0.60
C CYS A 179 -28.84 6.46 -0.60
N GLY A 180 -27.56 6.21 -0.83
CA GLY A 180 -26.97 4.90 -0.59
C GLY A 180 -26.75 4.71 0.92
N VAL A 181 -27.18 3.59 1.47
CA VAL A 181 -26.91 3.14 2.84
C VAL A 181 -25.87 2.04 2.78
#